data_155af1a2230b21ca41eb244d084ed99d
#
_entry.id   155af1a2230b21ca41eb244d084ed99d
#
_cell.length_a   1.000
_cell.length_b   1.000
_cell.length_c   1.000
_cell.angle_alpha   90.00
_cell.angle_beta   90.00
_cell.angle_gamma   90.00
#
_symmetry.space_group_name_H-M   'P 1'
#
loop_
_entity.id
_entity.type
_entity.pdbx_description
1 polymer ?
#
loop_
_entity_poly.entity_id
_entity_poly.type
_entity_poly.pdbx_seq_one_letter_code
_entity_poly.pdbx_strand_id
1 'polypeptide(L)'
;MPHLPASDALSHIRVIDLTRVRSGPTAVRQLADWGADVIKVEAPESVEPDGALGASRHTSDFQNLHRNKRSITLNLKQPEAVEILMKLVETSDVVVENFRPDVKDRLGVDYESLKSRNPRIILASI
;
A
#
# COMPACT_ATOMS: atom_id res chain seq x y z
N MET A 1 3.56 7.20 21.28
CA MET A 1 5.01 7.37 21.04
C MET A 1 5.25 7.71 19.57
N PRO A 2 6.20 8.59 19.27
CA PRO A 2 6.56 8.81 17.88
C PRO A 2 7.07 7.51 17.25
N HIS A 3 6.74 7.31 15.99
CA HIS A 3 7.25 6.17 15.22
C HIS A 3 8.77 6.35 15.04
N LEU A 4 9.53 5.37 15.51
CA LEU A 4 10.96 5.30 15.27
C LEU A 4 11.20 4.31 14.14
N PRO A 5 11.84 4.73 13.02
CA PRO A 5 12.13 3.81 11.93
C PRO A 5 13.16 2.75 12.38
N ALA A 6 13.02 1.55 11.85
CA ALA A 6 13.96 0.46 12.12
C ALA A 6 15.34 0.70 11.49
N SER A 7 15.39 1.54 10.46
CA SER A 7 16.59 1.95 9.73
C SER A 7 16.35 3.32 9.09
N ASP A 8 17.36 4.00 8.66
CA ASP A 8 17.29 5.26 7.90
C ASP A 8 17.73 5.11 6.43
N ALA A 9 18.15 3.91 6.03
CA ALA A 9 18.69 3.65 4.70
C ALA A 9 17.76 4.08 3.57
N LEU A 10 16.43 3.87 3.73
CA LEU A 10 15.41 4.24 2.76
C LEU A 10 14.50 5.38 3.27
N SER A 11 14.95 6.16 4.22
CA SER A 11 14.13 7.23 4.85
C SER A 11 13.64 8.30 3.86
N HIS A 12 14.29 8.40 2.69
CA HIS A 12 13.93 9.33 1.61
C HIS A 12 12.90 8.75 0.63
N ILE A 13 12.46 7.49 0.82
CA ILE A 13 11.52 6.79 -0.07
C ILE A 13 10.16 6.66 0.60
N ARG A 14 9.11 7.08 -0.10
CA ARG A 14 7.72 6.82 0.30
C ARG A 14 7.08 5.80 -0.60
N VAL A 15 6.45 4.80 0.01
CA VAL A 15 5.82 3.67 -0.67
C VAL A 15 4.33 3.60 -0.32
N ILE A 16 3.49 3.50 -1.34
CA ILE A 16 2.07 3.16 -1.16
C ILE A 16 1.93 1.65 -1.37
N ASP A 17 1.40 0.98 -0.36
CA ASP A 17 1.21 -0.47 -0.34
C ASP A 17 -0.25 -0.82 -0.59
N LEU A 18 -0.56 -1.29 -1.79
CA LEU A 18 -1.89 -1.79 -2.19
C LEU A 18 -1.93 -3.32 -2.16
N THR A 19 -0.89 -3.97 -1.65
CA THR A 19 -0.75 -5.42 -1.73
C THR A 19 -1.59 -6.16 -0.70
N ARG A 20 -1.91 -7.40 -1.04
CA ARG A 20 -2.71 -8.30 -0.22
C ARG A 20 -2.04 -9.65 -0.08
N VAL A 21 -2.42 -10.38 0.96
CA VAL A 21 -2.02 -11.75 1.28
C VAL A 21 -0.56 -11.84 1.71
N ARG A 22 0.38 -12.35 0.91
CA ARG A 22 1.71 -12.71 1.42
C ARG A 22 2.88 -12.11 0.66
N SER A 23 3.04 -12.42 -0.63
CA SER A 23 4.27 -12.04 -1.37
C SER A 23 4.43 -10.52 -1.47
N GLY A 24 3.37 -9.82 -1.82
CA GLY A 24 3.37 -8.36 -1.86
C GLY A 24 3.64 -7.73 -0.49
N PRO A 25 2.87 -8.06 0.54
CA PRO A 25 3.12 -7.56 1.90
C PRO A 25 4.53 -7.87 2.41
N THR A 26 5.08 -9.04 2.09
CA THR A 26 6.46 -9.40 2.45
C THR A 26 7.48 -8.50 1.75
N ALA A 27 7.32 -8.28 0.44
CA ALA A 27 8.21 -7.41 -0.32
C ALA A 27 8.21 -5.98 0.22
N VAL A 28 7.02 -5.43 0.47
CA VAL A 28 6.88 -4.05 1.00
C VAL A 28 7.37 -3.96 2.45
N ARG A 29 7.18 -5.00 3.25
CA ARG A 29 7.76 -5.06 4.61
C ARG A 29 9.28 -4.91 4.58
N GLN A 30 9.97 -5.51 3.61
CA GLN A 30 11.42 -5.34 3.48
C GLN A 30 11.79 -3.85 3.31
N LEU A 31 11.05 -3.11 2.49
CA LEU A 31 11.28 -1.68 2.32
C LEU A 31 11.02 -0.92 3.63
N ALA A 32 9.95 -1.27 4.34
CA ALA A 32 9.61 -0.68 5.63
C ALA A 32 10.69 -0.95 6.70
N ASP A 33 11.21 -2.18 6.75
CA ASP A 33 12.28 -2.57 7.68
C ASP A 33 13.58 -1.78 7.41
N TRP A 34 13.82 -1.36 6.18
CA TRP A 34 14.96 -0.52 5.80
C TRP A 34 14.67 0.99 5.89
N GLY A 35 13.54 1.36 6.45
CA GLY A 35 13.22 2.74 6.82
C GLY A 35 12.36 3.52 5.83
N ALA A 36 11.87 2.90 4.75
CA ALA A 36 10.92 3.56 3.86
C ALA A 36 9.64 3.97 4.62
N ASP A 37 9.09 5.13 4.29
CA ASP A 37 7.79 5.59 4.79
C ASP A 37 6.68 4.86 4.03
N VAL A 38 6.23 3.72 4.57
CA VAL A 38 5.21 2.88 3.93
C VAL A 38 3.82 3.23 4.45
N ILE A 39 2.92 3.52 3.51
CA ILE A 39 1.49 3.73 3.79
C ILE A 39 0.70 2.57 3.17
N LYS A 40 0.21 1.68 4.02
CA LYS A 40 -0.67 0.58 3.62
C LYS A 40 -2.09 1.09 3.43
N VAL A 41 -2.67 0.83 2.28
CA VAL A 41 -4.08 1.12 2.00
C VAL A 41 -4.91 -0.13 2.27
N GLU A 42 -5.86 -0.02 3.17
CA GLU A 42 -6.75 -1.10 3.57
C GLU A 42 -8.19 -0.77 3.18
N ALA A 43 -8.95 -1.79 2.76
CA ALA A 43 -10.38 -1.62 2.59
C ALA A 43 -11.09 -1.55 3.96
N PRO A 44 -12.22 -0.83 4.09
CA PRO A 44 -13.02 -0.88 5.30
C PRO A 44 -13.64 -2.28 5.50
N GLU A 45 -13.89 -2.68 6.75
CA GLU A 45 -14.46 -3.99 7.08
C GLU A 45 -15.82 -4.25 6.41
N SER A 46 -16.58 -3.21 6.13
CA SER A 46 -17.83 -3.32 5.37
C SER A 46 -17.65 -3.78 3.93
N VAL A 47 -16.45 -3.63 3.37
CA VAL A 47 -16.10 -4.04 2.01
C VAL A 47 -15.27 -5.33 2.01
N GLU A 48 -14.37 -5.44 2.97
CA GLU A 48 -13.47 -6.58 3.15
C GLU A 48 -13.38 -6.91 4.64
N PRO A 49 -14.19 -7.89 5.10
CA PRO A 49 -14.16 -8.29 6.51
C PRO A 49 -12.78 -8.75 6.98
N ASP A 50 -12.48 -8.51 8.25
CA ASP A 50 -11.22 -8.94 8.85
C ASP A 50 -11.01 -10.44 8.67
N GLY A 51 -9.83 -10.82 8.19
CA GLY A 51 -9.50 -12.21 7.90
C GLY A 51 -9.99 -12.76 6.57
N ALA A 52 -10.74 -12.00 5.76
CA ALA A 52 -11.29 -12.46 4.49
C ALA A 52 -10.23 -12.94 3.49
N LEU A 53 -9.02 -12.38 3.54
CA LEU A 53 -7.88 -12.76 2.70
C LEU A 53 -6.79 -13.52 3.48
N GLY A 54 -7.17 -14.24 4.52
CA GLY A 54 -6.28 -15.19 5.20
C GLY A 54 -5.94 -14.84 6.63
N ALA A 55 -5.34 -13.69 6.90
CA ALA A 55 -4.88 -13.35 8.25
C ALA A 55 -5.70 -12.21 8.87
N SER A 56 -6.30 -12.49 10.01
CA SER A 56 -6.93 -11.44 10.83
C SER A 56 -5.87 -10.49 11.39
N ARG A 57 -6.23 -9.21 11.54
CA ARG A 57 -5.39 -8.13 12.04
C ARG A 57 -4.67 -8.46 13.36
N HIS A 58 -5.28 -9.27 14.21
CA HIS A 58 -4.75 -9.60 15.52
C HIS A 58 -3.84 -10.86 15.53
N THR A 59 -3.63 -11.49 14.37
CA THR A 59 -2.76 -12.66 14.29
C THR A 59 -1.29 -12.27 14.20
N SER A 60 -0.42 -13.19 14.64
CA SER A 60 1.04 -13.03 14.50
C SER A 60 1.47 -12.89 13.04
N ASP A 61 0.78 -13.57 12.14
CA ASP A 61 1.05 -13.52 10.70
C ASP A 61 0.82 -12.10 10.15
N PHE A 62 -0.33 -11.49 10.45
CA PHE A 62 -0.63 -10.12 10.05
C PHE A 62 0.39 -9.13 10.63
N GLN A 63 0.68 -9.24 11.92
CA GLN A 63 1.63 -8.35 12.59
C GLN A 63 3.03 -8.47 12.00
N ASN A 64 3.46 -9.67 11.63
CA ASN A 64 4.76 -9.88 10.99
C ASN A 64 4.81 -9.30 9.57
N LEU A 65 3.74 -9.48 8.78
CA LEU A 65 3.68 -9.02 7.39
C LEU A 65 3.58 -7.50 7.25
N HIS A 66 3.02 -6.82 8.25
CA HIS A 66 2.70 -5.39 8.17
C HIS A 66 3.44 -4.51 9.18
N ARG A 67 4.46 -5.06 9.85
CA ARG A 67 5.30 -4.29 10.77
C ARG A 67 5.97 -3.12 10.06
N ASN A 68 6.19 -2.04 10.80
CA ASN A 68 6.80 -0.80 10.34
C ASN A 68 6.02 -0.04 9.26
N LYS A 69 4.78 -0.45 8.96
CA LYS A 69 3.90 0.24 8.04
C LYS A 69 2.90 1.13 8.79
N ARG A 70 2.62 2.29 8.26
CA ARG A 70 1.44 3.08 8.62
C ARG A 70 0.25 2.59 7.80
N SER A 71 -0.97 2.90 8.19
CA SER A 71 -2.15 2.51 7.42
C SER A 71 -3.16 3.63 7.24
N ILE A 72 -3.92 3.55 6.15
CA ILE A 72 -5.09 4.36 5.88
C ILE A 72 -6.19 3.44 5.34
N THR A 73 -7.43 3.68 5.75
CA THR A 73 -8.57 2.91 5.27
C THR A 73 -9.27 3.68 4.15
N LEU A 74 -9.31 3.11 2.95
CA LEU A 74 -9.94 3.69 1.76
C LEU A 74 -10.75 2.62 1.01
N ASN A 75 -12.00 2.93 0.69
CA ASN A 75 -12.78 2.11 -0.22
C ASN A 75 -12.51 2.54 -1.67
N LEU A 76 -11.54 1.93 -2.33
CA LEU A 76 -11.13 2.28 -3.70
C LEU A 76 -12.20 2.04 -4.77
N LYS A 77 -13.35 1.47 -4.40
CA LYS A 77 -14.54 1.42 -5.28
C LYS A 77 -15.27 2.76 -5.36
N GLN A 78 -14.92 3.71 -4.49
CA GLN A 78 -15.50 5.04 -4.45
C GLN A 78 -14.54 6.06 -5.10
N PRO A 79 -15.03 6.93 -6.02
CA PRO A 79 -14.18 7.90 -6.72
C PRO A 79 -13.44 8.85 -5.76
N GLU A 80 -14.07 9.23 -4.66
CA GLU A 80 -13.48 10.11 -3.65
C GLU A 80 -12.28 9.47 -2.97
N ALA A 81 -12.34 8.16 -2.69
CA ALA A 81 -11.22 7.43 -2.11
C ALA A 81 -10.06 7.30 -3.09
N VAL A 82 -10.35 7.09 -4.38
CA VAL A 82 -9.33 7.08 -5.43
C VAL A 82 -8.65 8.45 -5.53
N GLU A 83 -9.41 9.55 -5.43
CA GLU A 83 -8.82 10.90 -5.44
C GLU A 83 -7.90 11.14 -4.23
N ILE A 84 -8.25 10.64 -3.06
CA ILE A 84 -7.38 10.69 -1.88
C ILE A 84 -6.10 9.90 -2.13
N LEU A 85 -6.22 8.70 -2.70
CA LEU A 85 -5.06 7.88 -3.09
C LEU A 85 -4.16 8.63 -4.08
N MET A 86 -4.75 9.28 -5.10
CA MET A 86 -3.99 10.03 -6.10
C MET A 86 -3.23 11.22 -5.49
N LYS A 87 -3.79 11.89 -4.49
CA LYS A 87 -3.06 12.91 -3.72
C LYS A 87 -1.85 12.33 -2.97
N LEU A 88 -1.97 11.11 -2.44
CA LEU A 88 -0.82 10.43 -1.84
C LEU A 88 0.23 10.07 -2.89
N VAL A 89 -0.19 9.64 -4.07
CA VAL A 89 0.70 9.32 -5.20
C VAL A 89 1.55 10.52 -5.62
N GLU A 90 1.00 11.72 -5.60
CA GLU A 90 1.72 12.96 -5.95
C GLU A 90 2.99 13.18 -5.09
N THR A 91 3.01 12.66 -3.87
CA THR A 91 4.11 12.81 -2.93
C THR A 91 4.83 11.50 -2.62
N SER A 92 4.59 10.46 -3.41
CA SER A 92 5.17 9.13 -3.21
C SER A 92 6.13 8.78 -4.34
N ASP A 93 7.02 7.82 -4.07
CA ASP A 93 8.02 7.35 -5.03
C ASP A 93 7.61 6.03 -5.68
N VAL A 94 6.95 5.16 -4.92
CA VAL A 94 6.60 3.80 -5.36
C VAL A 94 5.18 3.46 -4.97
N VAL A 95 4.46 2.82 -5.88
CA VAL A 95 3.21 2.10 -5.60
C VAL A 95 3.46 0.63 -5.84
N VAL A 96 3.12 -0.22 -4.88
CA VAL A 96 3.22 -1.67 -5.01
C VAL A 96 1.82 -2.28 -4.96
N GLU A 97 1.49 -3.13 -5.93
CA GLU A 97 0.20 -3.79 -6.01
C GLU A 97 0.35 -5.26 -6.47
N ASN A 98 -0.62 -6.07 -6.15
CA ASN A 98 -0.74 -7.45 -6.63
C ASN A 98 -2.18 -7.78 -7.02
N PHE A 99 -2.87 -6.80 -7.60
CA PHE A 99 -4.20 -6.99 -8.17
C PHE A 99 -4.13 -7.81 -9.46
N ARG A 100 -5.24 -8.43 -9.81
CA ARG A 100 -5.41 -8.94 -11.18
C ARG A 100 -5.38 -7.75 -12.16
N PRO A 101 -4.86 -7.93 -13.38
CA PRO A 101 -4.71 -6.82 -14.34
C PRO A 101 -6.00 -6.01 -14.55
N ASP A 102 -7.14 -6.67 -14.72
CA ASP A 102 -8.44 -6.03 -14.90
C ASP A 102 -8.90 -5.20 -13.70
N VAL A 103 -8.47 -5.56 -12.51
CA VAL A 103 -8.87 -4.88 -11.26
C VAL A 103 -8.20 -3.52 -11.16
N LYS A 104 -6.90 -3.42 -11.43
CA LYS A 104 -6.20 -2.12 -11.34
C LYS A 104 -6.70 -1.13 -12.37
N ASP A 105 -7.01 -1.57 -13.58
CA ASP A 105 -7.59 -0.71 -14.63
C ASP A 105 -8.97 -0.20 -14.19
N ARG A 106 -9.82 -1.10 -13.69
CA ARG A 106 -11.16 -0.75 -13.20
C ARG A 106 -11.14 0.20 -12.00
N LEU A 107 -10.15 0.07 -11.13
CA LEU A 107 -9.99 0.95 -9.97
C LEU A 107 -9.31 2.28 -10.32
N GLY A 108 -8.76 2.43 -11.52
CA GLY A 108 -8.03 3.62 -11.92
C GLY A 108 -6.67 3.77 -11.25
N VAL A 109 -6.04 2.64 -10.89
CA VAL A 109 -4.72 2.58 -10.25
C VAL A 109 -3.67 1.91 -11.16
N ASP A 110 -3.92 1.89 -12.44
CA ASP A 110 -2.99 1.47 -13.48
C ASP A 110 -1.84 2.47 -13.64
N TYR A 111 -0.77 2.03 -14.30
CA TYR A 111 0.44 2.86 -14.43
C TYR A 111 0.18 4.21 -15.11
N GLU A 112 -0.60 4.25 -16.19
CA GLU A 112 -0.87 5.50 -16.91
C GLU A 112 -1.64 6.51 -16.04
N SER A 113 -2.61 6.03 -15.26
CA SER A 113 -3.35 6.87 -14.31
C SER A 113 -2.43 7.42 -13.21
N LEU A 114 -1.56 6.58 -12.63
CA LEU A 114 -0.60 7.01 -11.60
C LEU A 114 0.42 8.00 -12.18
N LYS A 115 0.94 7.72 -13.37
CA LYS A 115 1.92 8.57 -14.06
C LYS A 115 1.36 9.94 -14.39
N SER A 116 0.07 10.03 -14.70
CA SER A 116 -0.59 11.32 -14.96
C SER A 116 -0.56 12.25 -13.76
N ARG A 117 -0.54 11.70 -12.56
CA ARG A 117 -0.44 12.45 -11.30
C ARG A 117 1.00 12.68 -10.84
N ASN A 118 1.85 11.70 -11.07
CA ASN A 118 3.27 11.79 -10.70
C ASN A 118 4.11 11.11 -11.79
N PRO A 119 4.72 11.90 -12.70
CA PRO A 119 5.52 11.34 -13.80
C PRO A 119 6.73 10.51 -13.35
N ARG A 120 7.17 10.66 -12.10
CA ARG A 120 8.31 9.94 -11.52
C ARG A 120 7.91 8.67 -10.79
N ILE A 121 6.61 8.35 -10.70
CA ILE A 121 6.13 7.20 -9.93
C ILE A 121 6.66 5.89 -10.50
N ILE A 122 7.03 4.99 -9.63
CA ILE A 122 7.38 3.60 -9.96
C ILE A 122 6.19 2.72 -9.56
N LEU A 123 5.66 1.97 -10.50
CA LEU A 123 4.65 0.95 -10.21
C LEU A 123 5.32 -0.43 -10.21
N ALA A 124 5.28 -1.10 -9.06
CA ALA A 124 5.74 -2.47 -8.89
C ALA A 124 4.53 -3.41 -8.83
N SER A 125 4.39 -4.26 -9.81
CA SER A 125 3.33 -5.28 -9.90
C SER A 125 3.89 -6.66 -9.56
N ILE A 126 3.21 -7.39 -8.68
CA ILE A 126 3.63 -8.73 -8.21
C ILE A 126 2.63 -9.79 -8.67
#